data_7d6006b78e1fe6260412a7cf72550a74
#
_entry.id   7d6006b78e1fe6260412a7cf72550a74
#
_cell.length_a   1.000
_cell.length_b   1.000
_cell.length_c   1.000
_cell.angle_alpha   90.00
_cell.angle_beta   90.00
_cell.angle_gamma   90.00
#
_symmetry.space_group_name_H-M   'P 1'
#
loop_
_entity.id
_entity.type
_entity.pdbx_description
1 polymer ?
#
loop_
_entity_poly.entity_id
_entity_poly.type
_entity_poly.pdbx_seq_one_letter_code
_entity_poly.pdbx_strand_id
1 'polypeptide(L)'
;MGKKHKILIVDDEKISLRMTDHILSSEYDTVCAASGKEAIEIYKKEMPDLVLSDLRMPEIDGFMLQQMLNEEMGRQVPFMFMTADRKDETESKGFSIGALDFIRKPFRADVLLRRVSNILKTVEQIQGLKKAAVTDPMTGLLNKASSQEEIDILVKNTNGALMMIDLDSFKPVHDIYGHDMGDKVLIRFSEIIRSAIRSTDLAGRMGGDEFIVFCKNIGDASVIEEKTRWINEQILLSAKELMGPDMTIPLGASIGCSFAPDDGRDFLTLFKKADKALYDVKQNGKHGFKIYSDEKKSASVDNSEATALSTAMMLMSERSPGKGALVLPPEQYKVIYQFLSRVVSNYRNNIHVLLFSIKIHKDLDHEKVMEAFVEVMRTSLRQSDVLTPFGRRQVLLILLKATSIDIEVVTERIMMNWDANEASDLCSVTYEVDTIK
;
A
#
# COMPACT_ATOMS: atom_id res chain seq x y z
N MET A 1 5.34 -20.42 -16.67
CA MET A 1 4.40 -19.92 -17.69
C MET A 1 3.34 -19.15 -16.96
N GLY A 2 3.15 -17.84 -17.24
CA GLY A 2 2.10 -17.04 -16.64
C GLY A 2 0.72 -17.60 -16.99
N LYS A 3 -0.26 -17.44 -16.10
CA LYS A 3 -1.66 -17.84 -16.34
C LYS A 3 -2.18 -17.03 -17.53
N LYS A 4 -2.67 -17.70 -18.58
CA LYS A 4 -3.32 -17.02 -19.71
C LYS A 4 -4.63 -16.38 -19.24
N HIS A 5 -4.94 -15.20 -19.77
CA HIS A 5 -6.25 -14.59 -19.54
C HIS A 5 -7.36 -15.43 -20.13
N LYS A 6 -8.49 -15.49 -19.42
CA LYS A 6 -9.69 -16.21 -19.84
C LYS A 6 -10.71 -15.23 -20.43
N ILE A 7 -11.21 -15.52 -21.62
CA ILE A 7 -12.18 -14.69 -22.35
C ILE A 7 -13.46 -15.48 -22.58
N LEU A 8 -14.60 -14.92 -22.20
CA LEU A 8 -15.91 -15.45 -22.54
C LEU A 8 -16.38 -14.80 -23.86
N ILE A 9 -16.62 -15.62 -24.88
CA ILE A 9 -17.12 -15.19 -26.18
C ILE A 9 -18.59 -15.57 -26.27
N VAL A 10 -19.45 -14.59 -26.59
CA VAL A 10 -20.90 -14.77 -26.64
C VAL A 10 -21.42 -14.33 -28.00
N ASP A 11 -22.02 -15.25 -28.74
CA ASP A 11 -22.56 -14.99 -30.08
C ASP A 11 -23.58 -16.08 -30.44
N ASP A 12 -24.77 -15.71 -30.86
CA ASP A 12 -25.81 -16.67 -31.25
C ASP A 12 -25.56 -17.28 -32.65
N GLU A 13 -24.71 -16.63 -33.44
CA GLU A 13 -24.29 -17.13 -34.78
C GLU A 13 -23.08 -18.07 -34.62
N LYS A 14 -23.31 -19.37 -34.80
CA LYS A 14 -22.26 -20.41 -34.64
C LYS A 14 -20.99 -20.18 -35.43
N ILE A 15 -21.10 -19.58 -36.64
CA ILE A 15 -19.96 -19.33 -37.51
C ILE A 15 -19.11 -18.20 -36.94
N SER A 16 -19.75 -17.10 -36.54
CA SER A 16 -19.11 -15.95 -35.88
C SER A 16 -18.45 -16.37 -34.57
N LEU A 17 -19.13 -17.15 -33.74
CA LEU A 17 -18.62 -17.68 -32.46
C LEU A 17 -17.34 -18.51 -32.67
N ARG A 18 -17.36 -19.47 -33.59
CA ARG A 18 -16.19 -20.31 -33.91
C ARG A 18 -15.01 -19.53 -34.51
N MET A 19 -15.32 -18.55 -35.38
CA MET A 19 -14.28 -17.72 -35.97
C MET A 19 -13.58 -16.86 -34.93
N THR A 20 -14.36 -16.23 -34.03
CA THR A 20 -13.83 -15.42 -32.94
C THR A 20 -13.04 -16.28 -31.95
N ASP A 21 -13.53 -17.44 -31.58
CA ASP A 21 -12.85 -18.42 -30.76
C ASP A 21 -11.50 -18.85 -31.39
N HIS A 22 -11.49 -19.20 -32.67
CA HIS A 22 -10.26 -19.61 -33.36
C HIS A 22 -9.20 -18.49 -33.36
N ILE A 23 -9.60 -17.23 -33.50
CA ILE A 23 -8.68 -16.10 -33.45
C ILE A 23 -8.11 -15.94 -32.04
N LEU A 24 -8.95 -15.92 -31.00
CA LEU A 24 -8.55 -15.61 -29.64
C LEU A 24 -7.83 -16.78 -28.94
N SER A 25 -8.18 -18.01 -29.24
CA SER A 25 -7.57 -19.21 -28.63
C SER A 25 -6.07 -19.36 -28.96
N SER A 26 -5.56 -18.62 -29.96
CA SER A 26 -4.11 -18.56 -30.24
C SER A 26 -3.31 -17.94 -29.09
N GLU A 27 -3.87 -16.98 -28.35
CA GLU A 27 -3.18 -16.22 -27.29
C GLU A 27 -3.82 -16.36 -25.91
N TYR A 28 -5.12 -16.68 -25.83
CA TYR A 28 -5.93 -16.66 -24.61
C TYR A 28 -6.62 -17.99 -24.36
N ASP A 29 -7.07 -18.21 -23.11
CA ASP A 29 -7.99 -19.29 -22.78
C ASP A 29 -9.42 -18.81 -23.08
N THR A 30 -10.13 -19.50 -23.95
CA THR A 30 -11.45 -19.10 -24.41
C THR A 30 -12.53 -20.04 -23.93
N VAL A 31 -13.70 -19.49 -23.59
CA VAL A 31 -14.96 -20.21 -23.34
C VAL A 31 -16.06 -19.56 -24.17
N CYS A 32 -16.94 -20.38 -24.73
CA CYS A 32 -17.97 -19.92 -25.67
C CYS A 32 -19.37 -20.12 -25.10
N ALA A 33 -20.25 -19.17 -25.37
CA ALA A 33 -21.68 -19.25 -25.09
C ALA A 33 -22.48 -18.87 -26.37
N ALA A 34 -23.51 -19.61 -26.67
CA ALA A 34 -24.38 -19.36 -27.81
C ALA A 34 -25.61 -18.51 -27.46
N SER A 35 -25.74 -18.04 -26.23
CA SER A 35 -26.81 -17.16 -25.78
C SER A 35 -26.41 -16.38 -24.52
N GLY A 36 -27.12 -15.27 -24.27
CA GLY A 36 -26.91 -14.49 -23.04
C GLY A 36 -27.18 -15.28 -21.76
N LYS A 37 -28.15 -16.20 -21.77
CA LYS A 37 -28.47 -17.04 -20.63
C LYS A 37 -27.32 -18.02 -20.29
N GLU A 38 -26.79 -18.70 -21.30
CA GLU A 38 -25.63 -19.57 -21.15
C GLU A 38 -24.39 -18.79 -20.70
N ALA A 39 -24.22 -17.58 -21.20
CA ALA A 39 -23.10 -16.70 -20.83
C ALA A 39 -23.11 -16.36 -19.34
N ILE A 40 -24.26 -16.11 -18.73
CA ILE A 40 -24.39 -15.83 -17.28
C ILE A 40 -23.95 -17.04 -16.45
N GLU A 41 -24.39 -18.25 -16.83
CA GLU A 41 -24.02 -19.48 -16.12
C GLU A 41 -22.51 -19.76 -16.22
N ILE A 42 -21.95 -19.62 -17.42
CA ILE A 42 -20.51 -19.77 -17.66
C ILE A 42 -19.70 -18.72 -16.89
N TYR A 43 -20.16 -17.46 -16.90
CA TYR A 43 -19.45 -16.39 -16.19
C TYR A 43 -19.32 -16.69 -14.69
N LYS A 44 -20.39 -17.15 -14.05
CA LYS A 44 -20.40 -17.52 -12.63
C LYS A 44 -19.43 -18.65 -12.29
N LYS A 45 -19.33 -19.62 -13.17
CA LYS A 45 -18.49 -20.80 -12.96
C LYS A 45 -17.01 -20.53 -13.27
N GLU A 46 -16.73 -19.85 -14.37
CA GLU A 46 -15.40 -19.72 -14.94
C GLU A 46 -14.72 -18.39 -14.59
N MET A 47 -15.47 -17.36 -14.18
CA MET A 47 -14.99 -16.04 -13.81
C MET A 47 -13.98 -15.46 -14.82
N PRO A 48 -14.37 -15.26 -16.09
CA PRO A 48 -13.46 -14.77 -17.13
C PRO A 48 -13.01 -13.34 -16.87
N ASP A 49 -11.81 -13.00 -17.41
CA ASP A 49 -11.20 -11.67 -17.28
C ASP A 49 -11.85 -10.63 -18.21
N LEU A 50 -12.45 -11.08 -19.32
CA LEU A 50 -13.13 -10.25 -20.31
C LEU A 50 -14.33 -11.00 -20.91
N VAL A 51 -15.43 -10.31 -21.13
CA VAL A 51 -16.56 -10.78 -21.94
C VAL A 51 -16.54 -10.06 -23.28
N LEU A 52 -16.52 -10.83 -24.35
CA LEU A 52 -16.66 -10.37 -25.74
C LEU A 52 -17.99 -10.86 -26.29
N SER A 53 -18.98 -9.98 -26.41
CA SER A 53 -20.35 -10.35 -26.76
C SER A 53 -20.82 -9.73 -28.05
N ASP A 54 -21.54 -10.50 -28.86
CA ASP A 54 -22.38 -9.89 -29.86
C ASP A 54 -23.43 -8.98 -29.22
N LEU A 55 -23.74 -7.89 -29.91
CA LEU A 55 -24.69 -6.92 -29.40
C LEU A 55 -26.13 -7.37 -29.60
N ARG A 56 -26.42 -8.03 -30.75
CA ARG A 56 -27.78 -8.43 -31.13
C ARG A 56 -27.95 -9.92 -31.01
N MET A 57 -28.52 -10.36 -29.91
CA MET A 57 -28.84 -11.76 -29.65
C MET A 57 -30.33 -11.90 -29.27
N PRO A 58 -30.96 -13.05 -29.53
CA PRO A 58 -32.32 -13.33 -29.09
C PRO A 58 -32.42 -13.34 -27.56
N GLU A 59 -33.59 -12.97 -27.02
CA GLU A 59 -33.97 -12.96 -25.60
C GLU A 59 -33.15 -11.98 -24.74
N ILE A 60 -31.83 -12.17 -24.64
CA ILE A 60 -30.90 -11.32 -23.86
C ILE A 60 -29.89 -10.76 -24.84
N ASP A 61 -30.02 -9.49 -25.19
CA ASP A 61 -29.04 -8.80 -26.01
C ASP A 61 -27.76 -8.49 -25.25
N GLY A 62 -26.71 -8.04 -25.92
CA GLY A 62 -25.40 -7.78 -25.29
C GLY A 62 -25.48 -6.70 -24.22
N PHE A 63 -26.35 -5.68 -24.35
CA PHE A 63 -26.51 -4.64 -23.33
C PHE A 63 -27.20 -5.18 -22.07
N MET A 64 -28.26 -5.96 -22.24
CA MET A 64 -28.93 -6.63 -21.13
C MET A 64 -27.99 -7.60 -20.43
N LEU A 65 -27.20 -8.37 -21.18
CA LEU A 65 -26.20 -9.27 -20.61
C LEU A 65 -25.20 -8.55 -19.74
N GLN A 66 -24.64 -7.44 -20.20
CA GLN A 66 -23.68 -6.63 -19.41
C GLN A 66 -24.32 -6.11 -18.13
N GLN A 67 -25.55 -5.57 -18.20
CA GLN A 67 -26.25 -5.04 -17.05
C GLN A 67 -26.52 -6.15 -16.02
N MET A 68 -27.05 -7.30 -16.45
CA MET A 68 -27.32 -8.44 -15.58
C MET A 68 -26.05 -8.96 -14.88
N LEU A 69 -24.94 -9.07 -15.62
CA LEU A 69 -23.67 -9.49 -15.03
C LEU A 69 -23.12 -8.46 -14.04
N ASN A 70 -23.25 -7.16 -14.30
CA ASN A 70 -22.83 -6.12 -13.38
C ASN A 70 -23.63 -6.11 -12.08
N GLU A 71 -24.96 -6.25 -12.18
CA GLU A 71 -25.87 -6.32 -11.02
C GLU A 71 -25.57 -7.56 -10.18
N GLU A 72 -25.40 -8.72 -10.81
CA GLU A 72 -25.15 -9.96 -10.11
C GLU A 72 -23.78 -10.04 -9.45
N MET A 73 -22.76 -9.48 -10.09
CA MET A 73 -21.41 -9.44 -9.56
C MET A 73 -21.15 -8.28 -8.57
N GLY A 74 -22.08 -7.33 -8.47
CA GLY A 74 -21.92 -6.12 -7.65
C GLY A 74 -20.73 -5.25 -8.08
N ARG A 75 -20.27 -5.41 -9.33
CA ARG A 75 -19.12 -4.69 -9.89
C ARG A 75 -19.23 -4.60 -11.41
N GLN A 76 -18.52 -3.65 -12.01
CA GLN A 76 -18.39 -3.59 -13.47
C GLN A 76 -17.55 -4.78 -13.97
N VAL A 77 -18.16 -5.58 -14.86
CA VAL A 77 -17.50 -6.66 -15.58
C VAL A 77 -16.80 -6.07 -16.81
N PRO A 78 -15.51 -6.41 -17.07
CA PRO A 78 -14.85 -5.99 -18.30
C PRO A 78 -15.58 -6.53 -19.52
N PHE A 79 -16.05 -5.62 -20.39
CA PHE A 79 -16.92 -5.97 -21.50
C PHE A 79 -16.52 -5.27 -22.79
N MET A 80 -16.52 -6.01 -23.91
CA MET A 80 -16.32 -5.51 -25.25
C MET A 80 -17.45 -6.04 -26.14
N PHE A 81 -18.02 -5.18 -27.00
CA PHE A 81 -19.08 -5.59 -27.91
C PHE A 81 -18.56 -5.86 -29.32
N MET A 82 -19.13 -6.88 -29.94
CA MET A 82 -19.05 -7.11 -31.39
C MET A 82 -20.36 -6.62 -32.00
N THR A 83 -20.32 -5.84 -33.06
CA THR A 83 -21.54 -5.32 -33.70
C THR A 83 -21.45 -5.28 -35.23
N ALA A 84 -22.54 -5.60 -35.88
CA ALA A 84 -22.72 -5.35 -37.32
C ALA A 84 -23.33 -3.96 -37.57
N ASP A 85 -23.77 -3.25 -36.55
CA ASP A 85 -24.41 -1.94 -36.68
C ASP A 85 -23.38 -0.85 -36.99
N ARG A 86 -23.73 0.07 -37.88
CA ARG A 86 -22.88 1.19 -38.28
C ARG A 86 -23.28 2.52 -37.65
N LYS A 87 -24.26 2.50 -36.73
CA LYS A 87 -24.80 3.71 -36.09
C LYS A 87 -23.91 4.10 -34.92
N ASP A 88 -23.42 5.32 -34.91
CA ASP A 88 -22.61 5.89 -33.79
C ASP A 88 -23.40 6.01 -32.50
N GLU A 89 -24.75 6.09 -32.58
CA GLU A 89 -25.63 6.08 -31.40
C GLU A 89 -25.54 4.77 -30.58
N THR A 90 -25.32 3.63 -31.26
CA THR A 90 -25.19 2.31 -30.62
C THR A 90 -23.89 2.22 -29.82
N GLU A 91 -22.79 2.71 -30.37
CA GLU A 91 -21.49 2.77 -29.67
C GLU A 91 -21.57 3.74 -28.47
N SER A 92 -22.16 4.93 -28.67
CA SER A 92 -22.34 5.92 -27.59
C SER A 92 -23.15 5.38 -26.43
N LYS A 93 -24.24 4.64 -26.69
CA LYS A 93 -25.03 3.95 -25.66
C LYS A 93 -24.20 2.93 -24.90
N GLY A 94 -23.41 2.11 -25.57
CA GLY A 94 -22.63 1.08 -24.92
C GLY A 94 -21.51 1.64 -24.03
N PHE A 95 -20.83 2.71 -24.46
CA PHE A 95 -19.87 3.40 -23.61
C PHE A 95 -20.53 4.00 -22.36
N SER A 96 -21.76 4.53 -22.48
CA SER A 96 -22.50 5.09 -21.35
C SER A 96 -22.86 4.06 -20.27
N ILE A 97 -22.98 2.78 -20.62
CA ILE A 97 -23.23 1.67 -19.68
C ILE A 97 -21.94 0.96 -19.23
N GLY A 98 -20.76 1.48 -19.63
CA GLY A 98 -19.48 1.02 -19.14
C GLY A 98 -18.77 -0.05 -19.97
N ALA A 99 -19.11 -0.21 -21.26
CA ALA A 99 -18.31 -1.03 -22.15
C ALA A 99 -16.92 -0.42 -22.34
N LEU A 100 -15.90 -1.27 -22.42
CA LEU A 100 -14.51 -0.83 -22.56
C LEU A 100 -14.13 -0.56 -24.02
N ASP A 101 -14.74 -1.29 -24.97
CA ASP A 101 -14.51 -1.10 -26.40
C ASP A 101 -15.60 -1.76 -27.25
N PHE A 102 -15.57 -1.48 -28.57
CA PHE A 102 -16.42 -2.04 -29.60
C PHE A 102 -15.57 -2.51 -30.78
N ILE A 103 -16.01 -3.59 -31.44
CA ILE A 103 -15.46 -4.00 -32.73
C ILE A 103 -16.56 -4.26 -33.71
N ARG A 104 -16.40 -3.69 -34.91
CA ARG A 104 -17.40 -3.86 -36.01
C ARG A 104 -17.11 -5.12 -36.81
N LYS A 105 -18.15 -5.92 -37.04
CA LYS A 105 -18.13 -7.08 -37.93
C LYS A 105 -18.32 -6.63 -39.40
N PRO A 106 -17.57 -7.22 -40.35
CA PRO A 106 -16.50 -8.19 -40.21
C PRO A 106 -15.18 -7.50 -39.75
N PHE A 107 -14.45 -8.15 -38.90
CA PHE A 107 -13.18 -7.65 -38.35
C PHE A 107 -11.98 -8.51 -38.78
N ARG A 108 -10.81 -7.91 -38.75
CA ARG A 108 -9.54 -8.60 -39.01
C ARG A 108 -9.02 -9.20 -37.68
N ALA A 109 -8.37 -10.36 -37.75
CA ALA A 109 -7.83 -11.07 -36.60
C ALA A 109 -6.82 -10.22 -35.79
N ASP A 110 -5.90 -9.54 -36.52
CA ASP A 110 -4.88 -8.67 -35.91
C ASP A 110 -5.50 -7.48 -35.15
N VAL A 111 -6.61 -6.94 -35.62
CA VAL A 111 -7.34 -5.82 -34.99
C VAL A 111 -8.03 -6.31 -33.72
N LEU A 112 -8.69 -7.47 -33.76
CA LEU A 112 -9.36 -8.06 -32.59
C LEU A 112 -8.35 -8.35 -31.49
N LEU A 113 -7.27 -9.07 -31.81
CA LEU A 113 -6.22 -9.41 -30.83
C LEU A 113 -5.61 -8.16 -30.17
N ARG A 114 -5.33 -7.11 -30.95
CA ARG A 114 -4.79 -5.85 -30.43
C ARG A 114 -5.77 -5.15 -29.48
N ARG A 115 -7.06 -5.09 -29.81
CA ARG A 115 -8.08 -4.45 -28.95
C ARG A 115 -8.25 -5.22 -27.64
N VAL A 116 -8.36 -6.53 -27.72
CA VAL A 116 -8.44 -7.40 -26.53
C VAL A 116 -7.20 -7.24 -25.65
N SER A 117 -6.00 -7.26 -26.23
CA SER A 117 -4.75 -7.02 -25.49
C SER A 117 -4.74 -5.66 -24.78
N ASN A 118 -5.19 -4.60 -25.44
CA ASN A 118 -5.25 -3.25 -24.86
C ASN A 118 -6.24 -3.19 -23.69
N ILE A 119 -7.42 -3.81 -23.84
CA ILE A 119 -8.42 -3.86 -22.77
C ILE A 119 -7.85 -4.60 -21.55
N LEU A 120 -7.30 -5.79 -21.75
CA LEU A 120 -6.75 -6.59 -20.65
C LEU A 120 -5.62 -5.84 -19.93
N LYS A 121 -4.71 -5.20 -20.65
CA LYS A 121 -3.67 -4.34 -20.05
C LYS A 121 -4.26 -3.19 -19.25
N THR A 122 -5.28 -2.53 -19.76
CA THR A 122 -5.95 -1.42 -19.07
C THR A 122 -6.63 -1.93 -17.79
N VAL A 123 -7.32 -3.07 -17.85
CA VAL A 123 -7.95 -3.70 -16.67
C VAL A 123 -6.90 -4.09 -15.63
N GLU A 124 -5.79 -4.69 -16.04
CA GLU A 124 -4.67 -5.01 -15.13
C GLU A 124 -4.08 -3.75 -14.47
N GLN A 125 -3.87 -2.68 -15.24
CA GLN A 125 -3.37 -1.41 -14.71
C GLN A 125 -4.34 -0.81 -13.68
N ILE A 126 -5.64 -0.79 -13.98
CA ILE A 126 -6.67 -0.30 -13.05
C ILE A 126 -6.71 -1.15 -11.78
N GLN A 127 -6.65 -2.48 -11.91
CA GLN A 127 -6.60 -3.40 -10.76
C GLN A 127 -5.32 -3.22 -9.95
N GLY A 128 -4.17 -3.05 -10.63
CA GLY A 128 -2.89 -2.75 -9.99
C GLY A 128 -2.93 -1.44 -9.21
N LEU A 129 -3.47 -0.37 -9.80
CA LEU A 129 -3.63 0.93 -9.13
C LEU A 129 -4.58 0.85 -7.93
N LYS A 130 -5.72 0.16 -8.07
CA LYS A 130 -6.66 -0.08 -6.95
C LYS A 130 -5.97 -0.85 -5.83
N LYS A 131 -5.24 -1.91 -6.17
CA LYS A 131 -4.49 -2.69 -5.19
C LYS A 131 -3.43 -1.83 -4.49
N ALA A 132 -2.65 -1.06 -5.24
CA ALA A 132 -1.64 -0.16 -4.69
C ALA A 132 -2.24 0.94 -3.79
N ALA A 133 -3.45 1.41 -4.11
CA ALA A 133 -4.16 2.39 -3.28
C ALA A 133 -4.67 1.81 -1.95
N VAL A 134 -4.94 0.50 -1.90
CA VAL A 134 -5.59 -0.16 -0.75
C VAL A 134 -4.60 -0.97 0.10
N THR A 135 -3.53 -1.51 -0.50
CA THR A 135 -2.59 -2.38 0.21
C THR A 135 -1.22 -1.75 0.40
N ASP A 136 -0.52 -2.17 1.44
CA ASP A 136 0.91 -1.90 1.63
C ASP A 136 1.72 -2.66 0.58
N PRO A 137 2.58 -2.01 -0.20
CA PRO A 137 3.26 -2.63 -1.34
C PRO A 137 4.27 -3.71 -0.93
N MET A 138 4.83 -3.64 0.27
CA MET A 138 5.81 -4.59 0.77
C MET A 138 5.15 -5.88 1.28
N THR A 139 4.12 -5.74 2.11
CA THR A 139 3.50 -6.86 2.81
C THR A 139 2.23 -7.38 2.13
N GLY A 140 1.62 -6.58 1.27
CA GLY A 140 0.35 -6.86 0.62
C GLY A 140 -0.84 -6.92 1.57
N LEU A 141 -0.68 -6.56 2.85
CA LEU A 141 -1.77 -6.31 3.79
C LEU A 141 -2.48 -5.00 3.44
N LEU A 142 -3.61 -4.69 4.07
CA LEU A 142 -4.20 -3.37 3.93
C LEU A 142 -3.20 -2.29 4.39
N ASN A 143 -3.15 -1.18 3.68
CA ASN A 143 -2.39 -0.02 4.15
C ASN A 143 -3.13 0.68 5.31
N LYS A 144 -2.48 1.63 5.96
CA LYS A 144 -3.01 2.37 7.11
C LYS A 144 -4.40 2.96 6.85
N ALA A 145 -4.57 3.67 5.73
CA ALA A 145 -5.83 4.35 5.40
C ALA A 145 -6.98 3.36 5.20
N SER A 146 -6.74 2.33 4.40
CA SER A 146 -7.75 1.29 4.13
C SER A 146 -8.06 0.44 5.34
N SER A 147 -7.07 0.15 6.19
CA SER A 147 -7.31 -0.55 7.46
C SER A 147 -8.25 0.23 8.37
N GLN A 148 -8.03 1.53 8.49
CA GLN A 148 -8.86 2.41 9.29
C GLN A 148 -10.30 2.46 8.77
N GLU A 149 -10.48 2.66 7.47
CA GLU A 149 -11.79 2.78 6.83
C GLU A 149 -12.59 1.46 6.94
N GLU A 150 -11.98 0.35 6.58
CA GLU A 150 -12.62 -0.97 6.58
C GLU A 150 -13.00 -1.42 8.00
N ILE A 151 -12.11 -1.19 8.98
CA ILE A 151 -12.42 -1.51 10.38
C ILE A 151 -13.53 -0.61 10.91
N ASP A 152 -13.53 0.70 10.60
CA ASP A 152 -14.59 1.62 11.04
C ASP A 152 -15.98 1.23 10.50
N ILE A 153 -16.04 0.72 9.27
CA ILE A 153 -17.27 0.18 8.68
C ILE A 153 -17.71 -1.08 9.44
N LEU A 154 -16.78 -1.99 9.72
CA LEU A 154 -17.09 -3.28 10.33
C LEU A 154 -17.56 -3.18 11.77
N VAL A 155 -16.90 -2.37 12.60
CA VAL A 155 -17.19 -2.29 14.05
C VAL A 155 -18.56 -1.71 14.36
N LYS A 156 -19.20 -1.03 13.39
CA LYS A 156 -20.57 -0.51 13.52
C LYS A 156 -21.60 -1.65 13.66
N ASN A 157 -21.37 -2.75 12.97
CA ASN A 157 -22.33 -3.85 12.85
C ASN A 157 -21.78 -5.23 13.25
N THR A 158 -20.50 -5.32 13.62
CA THR A 158 -19.84 -6.60 13.89
C THR A 158 -19.10 -6.51 15.22
N ASN A 159 -19.34 -7.48 16.09
CA ASN A 159 -18.54 -7.64 17.30
C ASN A 159 -17.18 -8.25 16.96
N GLY A 160 -16.16 -7.96 17.76
CA GLY A 160 -14.84 -8.51 17.50
C GLY A 160 -13.73 -7.88 18.34
N ALA A 161 -12.51 -8.31 18.09
CA ALA A 161 -11.32 -7.84 18.76
C ALA A 161 -10.42 -7.06 17.81
N LEU A 162 -10.09 -5.82 18.17
CA LEU A 162 -9.06 -5.03 17.53
C LEU A 162 -7.74 -5.29 18.24
N MET A 163 -6.73 -5.71 17.49
CA MET A 163 -5.38 -5.99 17.96
C MET A 163 -4.41 -5.02 17.32
N MET A 164 -3.68 -4.25 18.13
CA MET A 164 -2.50 -3.50 17.70
C MET A 164 -1.28 -4.37 17.98
N ILE A 165 -0.45 -4.58 16.98
CA ILE A 165 0.70 -5.49 17.01
C ILE A 165 1.95 -4.71 16.62
N ASP A 166 3.01 -4.87 17.42
CA ASP A 166 4.30 -4.23 17.16
C ASP A 166 5.40 -5.29 17.26
N LEU A 167 6.30 -5.28 16.28
CA LEU A 167 7.40 -6.24 16.20
C LEU A 167 8.56 -5.78 17.09
N ASP A 168 8.72 -6.42 18.22
CA ASP A 168 9.74 -6.09 19.21
C ASP A 168 11.15 -6.38 18.71
N SER A 169 12.08 -5.51 19.07
CA SER A 169 13.52 -5.65 18.74
C SER A 169 13.81 -5.70 17.23
N PHE A 170 12.95 -5.08 16.42
CA PHE A 170 13.11 -5.07 14.95
C PHE A 170 14.31 -4.23 14.50
N LYS A 171 14.58 -3.10 15.15
CA LYS A 171 15.70 -2.22 14.79
C LYS A 171 17.07 -2.93 14.75
N PRO A 172 17.46 -3.78 15.74
CA PRO A 172 18.68 -4.56 15.65
C PRO A 172 18.78 -5.45 14.39
N VAL A 173 17.66 -5.87 13.80
CA VAL A 173 17.69 -6.62 12.52
C VAL A 173 18.26 -5.75 11.40
N HIS A 174 17.80 -4.50 11.28
CA HIS A 174 18.36 -3.55 10.31
C HIS A 174 19.82 -3.21 10.61
N ASP A 175 20.14 -2.95 11.87
CA ASP A 175 21.46 -2.50 12.28
C ASP A 175 22.56 -3.58 12.07
N ILE A 176 22.21 -4.88 12.18
CA ILE A 176 23.14 -6.01 12.10
C ILE A 176 23.10 -6.71 10.74
N TYR A 177 21.92 -6.91 10.16
CA TYR A 177 21.71 -7.71 8.94
C TYR A 177 21.33 -6.87 7.71
N GLY A 178 21.18 -5.55 7.86
CA GLY A 178 20.82 -4.63 6.79
C GLY A 178 19.32 -4.54 6.50
N HIS A 179 18.95 -3.54 5.69
CA HIS A 179 17.55 -3.26 5.36
C HIS A 179 16.86 -4.38 4.61
N ASP A 180 17.54 -5.03 3.67
CA ASP A 180 16.98 -6.16 2.90
C ASP A 180 16.53 -7.32 3.80
N MET A 181 17.25 -7.56 4.89
CA MET A 181 16.84 -8.59 5.86
C MET A 181 15.64 -8.11 6.68
N GLY A 182 15.61 -6.84 7.07
CA GLY A 182 14.45 -6.24 7.70
C GLY A 182 13.19 -6.37 6.87
N ASP A 183 13.27 -6.08 5.58
CA ASP A 183 12.15 -6.23 4.64
C ASP A 183 11.65 -7.69 4.56
N LYS A 184 12.57 -8.66 4.51
CA LYS A 184 12.23 -10.09 4.54
C LYS A 184 11.53 -10.50 5.84
N VAL A 185 11.98 -9.96 6.97
CA VAL A 185 11.34 -10.20 8.28
C VAL A 185 9.93 -9.61 8.31
N LEU A 186 9.72 -8.38 7.82
CA LEU A 186 8.40 -7.75 7.74
C LEU A 186 7.44 -8.52 6.82
N ILE A 187 7.91 -8.97 5.67
CA ILE A 187 7.13 -9.81 4.75
C ILE A 187 6.73 -11.12 5.44
N ARG A 188 7.70 -11.81 6.05
CA ARG A 188 7.43 -13.05 6.78
C ARG A 188 6.48 -12.84 7.94
N PHE A 189 6.61 -11.75 8.69
CA PHE A 189 5.72 -11.43 9.80
C PHE A 189 4.28 -11.17 9.31
N SER A 190 4.12 -10.52 8.16
CA SER A 190 2.80 -10.34 7.54
C SER A 190 2.14 -11.66 7.14
N GLU A 191 2.92 -12.63 6.66
CA GLU A 191 2.45 -13.99 6.35
C GLU A 191 2.01 -14.75 7.62
N ILE A 192 2.77 -14.60 8.70
CA ILE A 192 2.43 -15.15 10.02
C ILE A 192 1.11 -14.56 10.52
N ILE A 193 0.94 -13.24 10.47
CA ILE A 193 -0.32 -12.57 10.86
C ILE A 193 -1.49 -13.11 10.03
N ARG A 194 -1.34 -13.22 8.71
CA ARG A 194 -2.37 -13.78 7.83
C ARG A 194 -2.74 -15.21 8.18
N SER A 195 -1.76 -16.03 8.55
CA SER A 195 -1.98 -17.42 8.93
C SER A 195 -2.64 -17.58 10.31
N ALA A 196 -2.48 -16.57 11.18
CA ALA A 196 -3.10 -16.52 12.50
C ALA A 196 -4.58 -16.14 12.49
N ILE A 197 -5.10 -15.61 11.37
CA ILE A 197 -6.46 -15.07 11.25
C ILE A 197 -7.26 -15.78 10.16
N ARG A 198 -8.57 -15.64 10.20
CA ARG A 198 -9.48 -16.18 9.19
C ARG A 198 -9.49 -15.28 7.95
N SER A 199 -9.89 -15.84 6.80
CA SER A 199 -10.08 -15.07 5.57
C SER A 199 -11.14 -13.96 5.66
N THR A 200 -12.01 -14.02 6.66
CA THR A 200 -13.05 -13.02 6.95
C THR A 200 -12.56 -11.90 7.86
N ASP A 201 -11.41 -12.08 8.52
CA ASP A 201 -10.81 -11.09 9.41
C ASP A 201 -9.96 -10.09 8.60
N LEU A 202 -9.68 -8.92 9.16
CA LEU A 202 -8.86 -7.91 8.52
C LEU A 202 -7.47 -7.86 9.13
N ALA A 203 -6.47 -7.67 8.27
CA ALA A 203 -5.10 -7.36 8.68
C ALA A 203 -4.54 -6.22 7.85
N GLY A 204 -3.82 -5.30 8.49
CA GLY A 204 -3.18 -4.17 7.86
C GLY A 204 -1.85 -3.82 8.49
N ARG A 205 -1.05 -3.03 7.75
CA ARG A 205 0.20 -2.45 8.24
C ARG A 205 0.02 -0.96 8.47
N MET A 206 0.33 -0.50 9.67
CA MET A 206 0.16 0.91 10.06
C MET A 206 1.38 1.75 9.68
N GLY A 207 2.54 1.13 9.55
CA GLY A 207 3.82 1.73 9.18
C GLY A 207 4.98 1.09 9.95
N GLY A 208 6.20 1.12 9.40
CA GLY A 208 7.36 0.51 10.06
C GLY A 208 7.12 -0.95 10.45
N ASP A 209 7.20 -1.25 11.73
CA ASP A 209 7.02 -2.54 12.37
C ASP A 209 5.64 -2.71 13.05
N GLU A 210 4.69 -1.79 12.81
CA GLU A 210 3.36 -1.78 13.40
C GLU A 210 2.30 -2.38 12.46
N PHE A 211 1.49 -3.28 13.02
CA PHE A 211 0.40 -3.96 12.32
C PHE A 211 -0.90 -3.84 13.10
N ILE A 212 -2.02 -3.99 12.40
CA ILE A 212 -3.35 -3.98 12.98
C ILE A 212 -4.15 -5.18 12.47
N VAL A 213 -4.93 -5.77 13.35
CA VAL A 213 -5.83 -6.89 13.01
C VAL A 213 -7.20 -6.62 13.62
N PHE A 214 -8.26 -6.91 12.88
CA PHE A 214 -9.61 -6.99 13.43
C PHE A 214 -10.17 -8.40 13.22
N CYS A 215 -10.32 -9.13 14.31
CA CYS A 215 -10.88 -10.48 14.33
C CYS A 215 -12.36 -10.41 14.62
N LYS A 216 -13.19 -10.83 13.63
CA LYS A 216 -14.66 -10.82 13.74
C LYS A 216 -15.15 -11.90 14.68
N ASN A 217 -16.23 -11.58 15.44
CA ASN A 217 -16.92 -12.52 16.30
C ASN A 217 -16.00 -13.22 17.31
N ILE A 218 -15.03 -12.50 17.84
CA ILE A 218 -14.19 -12.92 18.97
C ILE A 218 -14.51 -12.02 20.15
N GLY A 219 -14.91 -12.63 21.26
CA GLY A 219 -15.13 -11.95 22.55
C GLY A 219 -14.38 -12.62 23.70
N ASP A 220 -13.59 -13.68 23.43
CA ASP A 220 -12.86 -14.41 24.44
C ASP A 220 -11.36 -14.05 24.43
N ALA A 221 -10.87 -13.65 25.59
CA ALA A 221 -9.48 -13.32 25.83
C ALA A 221 -8.52 -14.50 25.56
N SER A 222 -8.95 -15.72 25.81
CA SER A 222 -8.15 -16.93 25.62
C SER A 222 -7.74 -17.13 24.17
N VAL A 223 -8.63 -16.78 23.23
CA VAL A 223 -8.35 -16.86 21.78
C VAL A 223 -7.25 -15.86 21.37
N ILE A 224 -7.25 -14.67 21.98
CA ILE A 224 -6.22 -13.65 21.73
C ILE A 224 -4.88 -14.11 22.29
N GLU A 225 -4.89 -14.70 23.50
CA GLU A 225 -3.70 -15.26 24.12
C GLU A 225 -3.07 -16.37 23.26
N GLU A 226 -3.88 -17.31 22.80
CA GLU A 226 -3.42 -18.41 21.94
C GLU A 226 -2.82 -17.88 20.63
N LYS A 227 -3.49 -16.94 19.96
CA LYS A 227 -2.96 -16.28 18.76
C LYS A 227 -1.65 -15.55 19.01
N THR A 228 -1.55 -14.83 20.10
CA THR A 228 -0.32 -14.10 20.47
C THR A 228 0.85 -15.05 20.70
N ARG A 229 0.63 -16.13 21.44
CA ARG A 229 1.64 -17.16 21.69
C ARG A 229 2.12 -17.76 20.37
N TRP A 230 1.18 -18.16 19.54
CA TRP A 230 1.49 -18.74 18.22
C TRP A 230 2.28 -17.77 17.32
N ILE A 231 1.88 -16.49 17.25
CA ILE A 231 2.59 -15.46 16.47
C ILE A 231 4.04 -15.32 16.97
N ASN A 232 4.24 -15.26 18.30
CA ASN A 232 5.58 -15.14 18.87
C ASN A 232 6.47 -16.37 18.61
N GLU A 233 5.90 -17.56 18.65
CA GLU A 233 6.61 -18.80 18.30
C GLU A 233 7.01 -18.80 16.83
N GLN A 234 6.09 -18.45 15.93
CA GLN A 234 6.36 -18.47 14.49
C GLN A 234 7.37 -17.41 14.06
N ILE A 235 7.32 -16.21 14.62
CA ILE A 235 8.30 -15.17 14.25
C ILE A 235 9.71 -15.53 14.72
N LEU A 236 9.85 -16.14 15.89
CA LEU A 236 11.15 -16.60 16.40
C LEU A 236 11.73 -17.72 15.53
N LEU A 237 10.90 -18.69 15.13
CA LEU A 237 11.31 -19.75 14.21
C LEU A 237 11.73 -19.17 12.84
N SER A 238 10.92 -18.33 12.25
CA SER A 238 11.21 -17.70 10.98
C SER A 238 12.44 -16.78 11.02
N ALA A 239 12.67 -16.11 12.14
CA ALA A 239 13.87 -15.31 12.33
C ALA A 239 15.15 -16.18 12.29
N LYS A 240 15.14 -17.35 12.94
CA LYS A 240 16.27 -18.31 12.89
C LYS A 240 16.45 -18.90 11.49
N GLU A 241 15.37 -19.14 10.76
CA GLU A 241 15.45 -19.59 9.35
C GLU A 241 16.10 -18.53 8.43
N LEU A 242 15.76 -17.25 8.62
CA LEU A 242 16.23 -16.14 7.78
C LEU A 242 17.66 -15.70 8.12
N MET A 243 18.00 -15.63 9.42
CA MET A 243 19.24 -15.04 9.92
C MET A 243 20.23 -16.05 10.49
N GLY A 244 19.88 -17.34 10.51
CA GLY A 244 20.69 -18.43 11.01
C GLY A 244 20.37 -18.85 12.44
N PRO A 245 20.73 -20.09 12.84
CA PRO A 245 20.40 -20.66 14.14
C PRO A 245 21.05 -19.92 15.32
N ASP A 246 22.18 -19.24 15.09
CA ASP A 246 22.95 -18.49 16.10
C ASP A 246 22.43 -17.06 16.28
N MET A 247 21.32 -16.71 15.67
CA MET A 247 20.68 -15.39 15.81
C MET A 247 20.29 -15.14 17.26
N THR A 248 20.81 -14.04 17.86
CA THR A 248 20.64 -13.67 19.28
C THR A 248 19.64 -12.54 19.51
N ILE A 249 19.07 -11.97 18.44
CA ILE A 249 18.09 -10.88 18.58
C ILE A 249 16.81 -11.45 19.19
N PRO A 250 16.31 -10.90 20.32
CA PRO A 250 15.04 -11.32 20.91
C PRO A 250 13.87 -10.74 20.09
N LEU A 251 13.65 -11.30 18.90
CA LEU A 251 12.57 -10.88 18.03
C LEU A 251 11.25 -11.50 18.51
N GLY A 252 10.22 -10.69 18.64
CA GLY A 252 8.90 -11.11 19.08
C GLY A 252 7.86 -10.04 18.79
N ALA A 253 6.64 -10.23 19.23
CA ALA A 253 5.55 -9.29 19.04
C ALA A 253 4.88 -8.93 20.37
N SER A 254 4.65 -7.64 20.58
CA SER A 254 3.81 -7.09 21.63
C SER A 254 2.43 -6.78 21.05
N ILE A 255 1.36 -7.16 21.74
CA ILE A 255 -0.01 -7.04 21.26
C ILE A 255 -0.89 -6.34 22.28
N GLY A 256 -1.54 -5.25 21.90
CA GLY A 256 -2.60 -4.59 22.66
C GLY A 256 -3.96 -4.86 22.03
N CYS A 257 -4.97 -5.17 22.85
CA CYS A 257 -6.28 -5.57 22.36
C CYS A 257 -7.41 -4.74 22.99
N SER A 258 -8.43 -4.44 22.20
CA SER A 258 -9.72 -3.88 22.64
C SER A 258 -10.88 -4.61 21.97
N PHE A 259 -12.05 -4.64 22.60
CA PHE A 259 -13.21 -5.38 22.11
C PHE A 259 -14.34 -4.45 21.66
N ALA A 260 -14.87 -4.70 20.48
CA ALA A 260 -16.13 -4.13 20.03
C ALA A 260 -17.29 -5.09 20.39
N PRO A 261 -18.39 -4.60 20.99
CA PRO A 261 -18.74 -3.19 21.24
C PRO A 261 -18.28 -2.62 22.59
N ASP A 262 -17.75 -3.43 23.51
CA ASP A 262 -17.57 -3.09 24.92
C ASP A 262 -16.62 -1.91 25.13
N ASP A 263 -15.57 -1.85 24.32
CA ASP A 263 -14.59 -0.77 24.37
C ASP A 263 -14.89 0.37 23.40
N GLY A 264 -15.78 0.18 22.44
CA GLY A 264 -16.17 1.20 21.45
C GLY A 264 -16.82 0.61 20.21
N ARG A 265 -17.44 1.50 19.39
CA ARG A 265 -18.05 1.15 18.09
C ARG A 265 -17.54 2.02 16.96
N ASP A 266 -16.38 2.59 17.12
CA ASP A 266 -15.65 3.32 16.09
C ASP A 266 -14.16 2.96 16.15
N PHE A 267 -13.49 3.11 15.02
CA PHE A 267 -12.09 2.78 14.90
C PHE A 267 -11.22 3.53 15.91
N LEU A 268 -11.43 4.83 16.06
CA LEU A 268 -10.57 5.69 16.87
C LEU A 268 -10.60 5.33 18.35
N THR A 269 -11.79 5.03 18.87
CA THR A 269 -11.97 4.64 20.28
C THR A 269 -11.30 3.29 20.55
N LEU A 270 -11.52 2.29 19.69
CA LEU A 270 -10.90 0.98 19.83
C LEU A 270 -9.38 1.06 19.67
N PHE A 271 -8.91 1.81 18.70
CA PHE A 271 -7.48 2.01 18.45
C PHE A 271 -6.76 2.58 19.67
N LYS A 272 -7.30 3.67 20.28
CA LYS A 272 -6.72 4.26 21.50
C LYS A 272 -6.60 3.26 22.64
N LYS A 273 -7.63 2.46 22.86
CA LYS A 273 -7.69 1.49 23.92
C LYS A 273 -6.70 0.34 23.68
N ALA A 274 -6.66 -0.18 22.46
CA ALA A 274 -5.70 -1.20 22.06
C ALA A 274 -4.25 -0.70 22.16
N ASP A 275 -4.00 0.54 21.73
CA ASP A 275 -2.69 1.18 21.82
C ASP A 275 -2.21 1.38 23.26
N LYS A 276 -3.11 1.83 24.15
CA LYS A 276 -2.81 1.92 25.59
C LYS A 276 -2.43 0.55 26.16
N ALA A 277 -3.16 -0.50 25.78
CA ALA A 277 -2.85 -1.86 26.18
C ALA A 277 -1.49 -2.33 25.64
N LEU A 278 -1.18 -2.01 24.36
CA LEU A 278 0.11 -2.30 23.74
C LEU A 278 1.27 -1.60 24.45
N TYR A 279 1.09 -0.33 24.81
CA TYR A 279 2.08 0.42 25.58
C TYR A 279 2.39 -0.28 26.91
N ASP A 280 1.36 -0.75 27.62
CA ASP A 280 1.53 -1.47 28.89
C ASP A 280 2.31 -2.79 28.69
N VAL A 281 2.10 -3.54 27.59
CA VAL A 281 2.89 -4.73 27.27
C VAL A 281 4.36 -4.36 27.09
N LYS A 282 4.64 -3.30 26.32
CA LYS A 282 6.02 -2.84 26.07
C LYS A 282 6.74 -2.42 27.36
N GLN A 283 6.03 -1.85 28.33
CA GLN A 283 6.57 -1.48 29.64
C GLN A 283 6.84 -2.70 30.57
N ASN A 284 6.08 -3.78 30.40
CA ASN A 284 6.11 -4.96 31.29
C ASN A 284 6.90 -6.16 30.69
N GLY A 285 7.87 -5.90 29.84
CA GLY A 285 8.82 -6.93 29.38
C GLY A 285 8.66 -7.39 27.94
N LYS A 286 7.69 -6.83 27.16
CA LYS A 286 7.46 -7.15 25.74
C LYS A 286 7.03 -8.61 25.50
N HIS A 287 6.90 -9.01 24.22
CA HIS A 287 6.61 -10.38 23.75
C HIS A 287 5.34 -11.00 24.35
N GLY A 288 4.32 -10.20 24.59
CA GLY A 288 3.08 -10.64 25.22
C GLY A 288 1.87 -9.92 24.69
N PHE A 289 0.77 -10.05 25.41
CA PHE A 289 -0.45 -9.31 25.08
C PHE A 289 -1.07 -8.70 26.34
N LYS A 290 -1.87 -7.66 26.11
CA LYS A 290 -2.75 -7.09 27.12
C LYS A 290 -4.07 -6.70 26.51
N ILE A 291 -5.15 -7.03 27.18
CA ILE A 291 -6.49 -6.54 26.87
C ILE A 291 -6.68 -5.24 27.63
N TYR A 292 -7.22 -4.25 26.95
CA TYR A 292 -7.61 -3.01 27.59
C TYR A 292 -8.60 -3.30 28.73
N SER A 293 -8.37 -2.74 29.89
CA SER A 293 -9.29 -2.75 31.02
C SER A 293 -9.39 -1.34 31.62
N ASP A 294 -10.61 -0.86 31.81
CA ASP A 294 -10.83 0.37 32.59
C ASP A 294 -10.52 0.08 34.04
N GLU A 295 -9.25 0.15 34.46
CA GLU A 295 -8.89 0.17 35.86
C GLU A 295 -9.30 1.49 36.52
N LYS A 296 -10.58 1.66 36.77
CA LYS A 296 -11.07 2.56 37.83
C LYS A 296 -11.04 1.83 39.15
N LYS A 297 -9.86 1.59 39.70
CA LYS A 297 -9.65 1.39 41.17
C LYS A 297 -8.14 1.30 41.49
N SER A 298 -7.47 2.39 41.57
CA SER A 298 -6.57 2.86 42.62
C SER A 298 -5.63 3.95 42.10
N ALA A 299 -5.87 5.14 42.66
CA ALA A 299 -4.95 6.27 42.89
C ALA A 299 -4.06 6.76 41.75
N SER A 300 -4.49 7.75 41.10
CA SER A 300 -4.04 9.13 41.02
C SER A 300 -4.54 9.79 39.74
N VAL A 301 -5.18 10.90 39.96
CA VAL A 301 -5.79 11.84 39.01
C VAL A 301 -4.81 12.18 37.91
N ASP A 302 -5.20 11.87 36.64
CA ASP A 302 -5.07 12.81 35.55
C ASP A 302 -6.23 12.59 34.56
N ASN A 303 -7.29 13.36 34.80
CA ASN A 303 -8.38 13.54 33.83
C ASN A 303 -7.85 14.42 32.69
N SER A 304 -7.24 13.83 31.67
CA SER A 304 -7.22 14.44 30.37
C SER A 304 -8.23 13.70 29.50
N GLU A 305 -9.43 14.27 29.34
CA GLU A 305 -10.26 14.00 28.17
C GLU A 305 -9.37 14.25 26.96
N ALA A 306 -8.87 13.16 26.36
CA ALA A 306 -8.11 13.26 25.14
C ALA A 306 -9.07 13.81 24.08
N THR A 307 -8.92 15.09 23.74
CA THR A 307 -9.72 15.78 22.75
C THR A 307 -9.55 15.07 21.40
N ALA A 308 -10.55 15.21 20.50
CA ALA A 308 -10.45 14.72 19.11
C ALA A 308 -9.13 15.17 18.45
N LEU A 309 -8.62 16.34 18.86
CA LEU A 309 -7.34 16.88 18.46
C LEU A 309 -6.15 16.02 18.90
N SER A 310 -6.10 15.60 20.17
CA SER A 310 -4.98 14.74 20.65
C SER A 310 -4.96 13.39 19.97
N THR A 311 -6.12 12.87 19.60
CA THR A 311 -6.26 11.63 18.85
C THR A 311 -5.80 11.80 17.39
N ALA A 312 -6.22 12.88 16.74
CA ALA A 312 -5.75 13.20 15.40
C ALA A 312 -4.22 13.40 15.38
N MET A 313 -3.68 14.09 16.38
CA MET A 313 -2.23 14.27 16.52
C MET A 313 -1.50 12.95 16.74
N MET A 314 -2.06 12.04 17.52
CA MET A 314 -1.48 10.70 17.76
C MET A 314 -1.47 9.85 16.49
N LEU A 315 -2.54 9.92 15.67
CA LEU A 315 -2.60 9.23 14.38
C LEU A 315 -1.66 9.83 13.33
N MET A 316 -1.38 11.12 13.42
CA MET A 316 -0.48 11.84 12.50
C MET A 316 0.97 11.82 12.95
N SER A 317 1.27 11.56 14.23
CA SER A 317 2.63 11.55 14.74
C SER A 317 3.35 10.24 14.35
N GLU A 318 4.59 10.37 13.93
CA GLU A 318 5.51 9.25 13.84
C GLU A 318 5.87 8.78 15.26
N ARG A 319 5.58 7.52 15.59
CA ARG A 319 5.88 6.95 16.92
C ARG A 319 7.35 6.64 17.10
N SER A 320 8.07 6.44 16.02
CA SER A 320 9.51 6.22 16.00
C SER A 320 10.10 6.96 14.81
N PRO A 321 10.30 8.28 14.88
CA PRO A 321 10.95 9.00 13.82
C PRO A 321 12.33 8.40 13.57
N GLY A 322 12.61 8.05 12.31
CA GLY A 322 13.90 7.53 11.88
C GLY A 322 15.04 8.46 12.27
N LYS A 323 16.27 7.94 12.40
CA LYS A 323 17.44 8.82 12.57
C LYS A 323 17.69 9.57 11.25
N GLY A 324 17.95 10.88 11.35
CA GLY A 324 18.29 11.72 10.20
C GLY A 324 17.10 12.41 9.56
N ALA A 325 17.33 13.05 8.41
CA ALA A 325 16.35 13.87 7.72
C ALA A 325 15.18 13.06 7.13
N LEU A 326 14.05 13.73 6.96
CA LEU A 326 12.89 13.18 6.28
C LEU A 326 13.11 13.17 4.77
N VAL A 327 13.13 11.99 4.16
CA VAL A 327 13.23 11.83 2.70
C VAL A 327 11.82 11.71 2.11
N LEU A 328 11.47 12.59 1.18
CA LEU A 328 10.14 12.64 0.59
C LEU A 328 10.19 12.53 -0.94
N PRO A 329 9.16 11.95 -1.56
CA PRO A 329 8.93 12.11 -2.99
C PRO A 329 8.76 13.58 -3.38
N PRO A 330 9.13 14.01 -4.61
CA PRO A 330 9.06 15.41 -5.04
C PRO A 330 7.70 16.08 -4.86
N GLU A 331 6.61 15.36 -5.07
CA GLU A 331 5.25 15.91 -4.91
C GLU A 331 4.93 16.25 -3.45
N GLN A 332 5.33 15.41 -2.50
CA GLN A 332 5.13 15.67 -1.08
C GLN A 332 6.07 16.79 -0.57
N TYR A 333 7.31 16.80 -1.04
CA TYR A 333 8.26 17.87 -0.76
C TYR A 333 7.74 19.23 -1.22
N LYS A 334 7.11 19.30 -2.41
CA LYS A 334 6.48 20.50 -2.93
C LYS A 334 5.39 21.05 -1.99
N VAL A 335 4.57 20.17 -1.42
CA VAL A 335 3.53 20.57 -0.45
C VAL A 335 4.16 21.19 0.80
N ILE A 336 5.22 20.57 1.34
CA ILE A 336 5.95 21.11 2.48
C ILE A 336 6.59 22.46 2.14
N TYR A 337 7.27 22.57 0.99
CA TYR A 337 7.85 23.84 0.53
C TYR A 337 6.81 24.95 0.43
N GLN A 338 5.64 24.69 -0.17
CA GLN A 338 4.56 25.67 -0.28
C GLN A 338 3.98 26.07 1.09
N PHE A 339 3.86 25.13 2.02
CA PHE A 339 3.46 25.41 3.38
C PHE A 339 4.48 26.32 4.08
N LEU A 340 5.76 25.97 4.02
CA LEU A 340 6.84 26.74 4.63
C LEU A 340 6.95 28.15 4.03
N SER A 341 6.77 28.34 2.73
CA SER A 341 6.73 29.65 2.09
C SER A 341 5.64 30.54 2.67
N ARG A 342 4.46 29.99 2.99
CA ARG A 342 3.40 30.70 3.69
C ARG A 342 3.73 31.00 5.15
N VAL A 343 4.47 30.11 5.82
CA VAL A 343 4.90 30.31 7.20
C VAL A 343 5.94 31.44 7.27
N VAL A 344 6.91 31.46 6.36
CA VAL A 344 7.93 32.53 6.32
C VAL A 344 7.33 33.90 6.07
N SER A 345 6.36 34.01 5.18
CA SER A 345 5.67 35.30 4.91
C SER A 345 4.93 35.87 6.12
N ASN A 346 4.56 35.03 7.09
CA ASN A 346 3.83 35.46 8.31
C ASN A 346 4.72 35.52 9.58
N TYR A 347 5.76 34.72 9.63
CA TYR A 347 6.61 34.56 10.82
C TYR A 347 8.07 34.67 10.39
N ARG A 348 8.77 35.73 10.58
CA ARG A 348 10.18 35.95 10.21
C ARG A 348 11.12 34.80 10.63
N ASN A 349 11.00 33.63 9.99
CA ASN A 349 11.83 32.46 10.20
C ASN A 349 12.83 32.33 9.05
N ASN A 350 14.09 32.07 9.34
CA ASN A 350 15.09 31.75 8.34
C ASN A 350 14.95 30.27 7.93
N ILE A 351 14.45 30.04 6.72
CA ILE A 351 14.38 28.70 6.12
C ILE A 351 15.21 28.74 4.85
N HIS A 352 16.18 27.86 4.75
CA HIS A 352 17.08 27.79 3.62
C HIS A 352 16.81 26.54 2.78
N VAL A 353 16.93 26.68 1.47
CA VAL A 353 16.86 25.58 0.50
C VAL A 353 18.22 25.44 -0.15
N LEU A 354 18.74 24.23 -0.14
CA LEU A 354 19.98 23.90 -0.81
C LEU A 354 19.70 22.93 -1.96
N LEU A 355 20.33 23.19 -3.09
CA LEU A 355 20.33 22.30 -4.24
C LEU A 355 21.70 21.68 -4.39
N PHE A 356 21.84 20.41 -4.13
CA PHE A 356 23.05 19.65 -4.39
C PHE A 356 23.01 19.09 -5.81
N SER A 357 24.11 19.22 -6.55
CA SER A 357 24.28 18.72 -7.91
C SER A 357 25.49 17.79 -8.00
N ILE A 358 25.28 16.58 -8.52
CA ILE A 358 26.32 15.54 -8.61
C ILE A 358 26.76 15.40 -10.07
N LYS A 359 28.04 15.58 -10.31
CA LYS A 359 28.67 15.35 -11.63
C LYS A 359 29.48 14.07 -11.58
N ILE A 360 29.03 13.07 -12.30
CA ILE A 360 29.68 11.76 -12.38
C ILE A 360 30.70 11.75 -13.51
N HIS A 361 31.92 11.29 -13.24
CA HIS A 361 33.05 11.38 -14.14
C HIS A 361 33.33 10.10 -14.97
N LYS A 362 32.67 8.97 -14.65
CA LYS A 362 32.80 7.68 -15.38
C LYS A 362 31.41 7.06 -15.60
N ASP A 363 31.34 6.08 -16.50
CA ASP A 363 30.14 5.26 -16.73
C ASP A 363 29.83 4.39 -15.50
N LEU A 364 29.14 4.99 -14.55
CA LEU A 364 28.63 4.36 -13.36
C LEU A 364 27.09 4.30 -13.41
N ASP A 365 26.54 3.37 -12.67
CA ASP A 365 25.12 3.33 -12.41
C ASP A 365 24.70 4.58 -11.62
N HIS A 366 24.12 5.53 -12.33
CA HIS A 366 23.68 6.82 -11.78
C HIS A 366 22.73 6.66 -10.61
N GLU A 367 21.90 5.63 -10.63
CA GLU A 367 20.88 5.36 -9.63
C GLU A 367 21.53 4.98 -8.30
N LYS A 368 22.51 4.09 -8.33
CA LYS A 368 23.26 3.68 -7.12
C LYS A 368 24.05 4.82 -6.49
N VAL A 369 24.67 5.69 -7.30
CA VAL A 369 25.38 6.87 -6.78
C VAL A 369 24.43 7.85 -6.10
N MET A 370 23.25 8.06 -6.71
CA MET A 370 22.23 8.93 -6.13
C MET A 370 21.65 8.37 -4.84
N GLU A 371 21.36 7.07 -4.78
CA GLU A 371 20.89 6.40 -3.57
C GLU A 371 21.92 6.50 -2.43
N ALA A 372 23.19 6.26 -2.72
CA ALA A 372 24.27 6.39 -1.73
C ALA A 372 24.38 7.83 -1.22
N PHE A 373 24.29 8.83 -2.11
CA PHE A 373 24.39 10.24 -1.72
C PHE A 373 23.19 10.68 -0.86
N VAL A 374 21.97 10.29 -1.25
CA VAL A 374 20.75 10.56 -0.48
C VAL A 374 20.86 9.95 0.92
N GLU A 375 21.39 8.74 1.05
CA GLU A 375 21.54 8.08 2.35
C GLU A 375 22.60 8.77 3.21
N VAL A 376 23.74 9.19 2.63
CA VAL A 376 24.74 10.01 3.34
C VAL A 376 24.13 11.33 3.81
N MET A 377 23.39 12.03 2.95
CA MET A 377 22.68 13.24 3.35
C MET A 377 21.69 12.98 4.48
N ARG A 378 20.84 11.96 4.34
CA ARG A 378 19.82 11.59 5.33
C ARG A 378 20.45 11.39 6.71
N THR A 379 21.55 10.63 6.79
CA THR A 379 22.22 10.31 8.05
C THR A 379 23.04 11.48 8.63
N SER A 380 23.44 12.42 7.78
CA SER A 380 24.20 13.62 8.17
C SER A 380 23.33 14.76 8.69
N LEU A 381 22.01 14.68 8.56
CA LEU A 381 21.05 15.73 8.83
C LEU A 381 20.21 15.47 10.07
N ARG A 382 19.50 16.50 10.56
CA ARG A 382 18.59 16.40 11.71
C ARG A 382 17.22 15.87 11.25
N GLN A 383 16.46 15.32 12.17
CA GLN A 383 15.07 14.85 11.90
C GLN A 383 14.11 15.95 11.41
N SER A 384 14.40 17.20 11.74
CA SER A 384 13.63 18.35 11.28
C SER A 384 13.89 18.75 9.82
N ASP A 385 14.99 18.27 9.23
CA ASP A 385 15.38 18.64 7.88
C ASP A 385 14.68 17.75 6.87
N VAL A 386 14.37 18.28 5.69
CA VAL A 386 13.61 17.57 4.67
C VAL A 386 14.37 17.57 3.37
N LEU A 387 14.53 16.40 2.76
CA LEU A 387 15.21 16.27 1.48
C LEU A 387 14.41 15.46 0.47
N THR A 388 14.64 15.70 -0.82
CA THR A 388 14.07 14.96 -1.93
C THR A 388 15.06 14.81 -3.08
N PRO A 389 15.18 13.63 -3.71
CA PRO A 389 15.82 13.53 -5.01
C PRO A 389 15.08 14.41 -6.03
N PHE A 390 15.83 15.20 -6.81
CA PHE A 390 15.30 16.10 -7.82
C PHE A 390 15.97 15.86 -9.17
N GLY A 391 15.23 15.28 -10.11
CA GLY A 391 15.81 14.82 -11.38
C GLY A 391 16.80 13.67 -11.19
N ARG A 392 17.72 13.49 -12.17
CA ARG A 392 18.65 12.35 -12.19
C ARG A 392 19.95 12.55 -11.42
N ARG A 393 20.29 13.78 -11.03
CA ARG A 393 21.62 14.13 -10.50
C ARG A 393 21.56 15.23 -9.44
N GLN A 394 20.41 15.48 -8.86
CA GLN A 394 20.21 16.59 -7.92
C GLN A 394 19.42 16.13 -6.71
N VAL A 395 19.68 16.79 -5.57
CA VAL A 395 18.94 16.62 -4.32
C VAL A 395 18.61 17.99 -3.77
N LEU A 396 17.34 18.23 -3.46
CA LEU A 396 16.88 19.41 -2.75
C LEU A 396 16.81 19.13 -1.25
N LEU A 397 17.27 20.08 -0.45
CA LEU A 397 17.29 20.04 1.00
C LEU A 397 16.65 21.31 1.58
N ILE A 398 15.72 21.15 2.52
CA ILE A 398 15.20 22.25 3.35
C ILE A 398 15.82 22.17 4.74
N LEU A 399 16.45 23.26 5.18
CA LEU A 399 16.96 23.45 6.53
C LEU A 399 16.07 24.42 7.31
N LEU A 400 15.51 23.97 8.42
CA LEU A 400 14.66 24.77 9.28
C LEU A 400 15.48 25.47 10.37
N LYS A 401 15.24 26.78 10.57
CA LYS A 401 15.89 27.61 11.60
C LYS A 401 17.44 27.55 11.55
N ALA A 402 18.00 27.53 10.34
CA ALA A 402 19.44 27.56 10.14
C ALA A 402 19.94 28.99 9.98
N THR A 403 21.11 29.29 10.54
CA THR A 403 21.88 30.51 10.26
C THR A 403 22.89 30.23 9.14
N SER A 404 23.54 31.26 8.60
CA SER A 404 24.61 31.08 7.60
C SER A 404 25.74 30.19 8.13
N ILE A 405 26.08 30.29 9.41
CA ILE A 405 27.08 29.43 10.07
C ILE A 405 26.57 27.96 10.15
N ASP A 406 25.32 27.77 10.47
CA ASP A 406 24.75 26.41 10.52
C ASP A 406 24.76 25.74 9.14
N ILE A 407 24.57 26.51 8.06
CA ILE A 407 24.63 26.00 6.68
C ILE A 407 26.02 25.49 6.36
N GLU A 408 27.06 26.26 6.66
CA GLU A 408 28.46 25.87 6.46
C GLU A 408 28.80 24.59 7.23
N VAL A 409 28.45 24.50 8.50
CA VAL A 409 28.67 23.30 9.34
C VAL A 409 27.93 22.09 8.80
N VAL A 410 26.69 22.25 8.32
CA VAL A 410 25.91 21.16 7.78
C VAL A 410 26.47 20.68 6.44
N THR A 411 26.81 21.60 5.54
CA THR A 411 27.40 21.26 4.23
C THR A 411 28.77 20.61 4.38
N GLU A 412 29.65 21.12 5.25
CA GLU A 412 30.95 20.49 5.55
C GLU A 412 30.76 19.06 6.08
N ARG A 413 29.82 18.83 6.98
CA ARG A 413 29.54 17.50 7.51
C ARG A 413 29.00 16.53 6.44
N ILE A 414 28.12 16.99 5.53
CA ILE A 414 27.65 16.20 4.41
C ILE A 414 28.82 15.84 3.49
N MET A 415 29.64 16.82 3.12
CA MET A 415 30.76 16.57 2.24
C MET A 415 31.83 15.67 2.88
N MET A 416 32.15 15.84 4.15
CA MET A 416 33.05 14.96 4.88
C MET A 416 32.58 13.52 4.93
N ASN A 417 31.28 13.32 5.19
CA ASN A 417 30.68 11.96 5.19
C ASN A 417 30.59 11.37 3.77
N TRP A 418 30.41 12.22 2.75
CA TRP A 418 30.42 11.79 1.36
C TRP A 418 31.82 11.38 0.91
N ASP A 419 32.85 12.16 1.25
CA ASP A 419 34.26 11.86 0.90
C ASP A 419 34.74 10.54 1.54
N ALA A 420 34.11 10.10 2.62
CA ALA A 420 34.34 8.77 3.22
C ALA A 420 33.63 7.63 2.50
N ASN A 421 32.78 7.92 1.52
CA ASN A 421 32.04 6.90 0.75
C ASN A 421 32.82 6.50 -0.51
N GLU A 422 32.87 5.21 -0.83
CA GLU A 422 33.60 4.67 -1.98
C GLU A 422 33.19 5.29 -3.34
N ALA A 423 31.97 5.80 -3.45
CA ALA A 423 31.47 6.45 -4.66
C ALA A 423 31.98 7.88 -4.83
N SER A 424 32.58 8.50 -3.82
CA SER A 424 33.04 9.91 -3.84
C SER A 424 34.16 10.16 -4.83
N ASP A 425 35.11 9.23 -4.97
CA ASP A 425 36.26 9.34 -5.87
C ASP A 425 35.90 9.46 -7.36
N LEU A 426 34.64 9.12 -7.71
CA LEU A 426 34.14 9.00 -9.08
C LEU A 426 33.20 10.14 -9.48
N CYS A 427 32.91 11.06 -8.57
CA CYS A 427 32.02 12.18 -8.82
C CYS A 427 32.44 13.45 -8.06
N SER A 428 31.96 14.58 -8.53
CA SER A 428 32.09 15.87 -7.82
C SER A 428 30.70 16.37 -7.43
N VAL A 429 30.60 16.92 -6.23
CA VAL A 429 29.36 17.48 -5.67
C VAL A 429 29.53 18.98 -5.55
N THR A 430 28.52 19.72 -6.00
CA THR A 430 28.42 21.18 -5.82
C THR A 430 27.05 21.48 -5.21
N TYR A 431 26.93 22.60 -4.51
CA TYR A 431 25.66 23.03 -3.96
C TYR A 431 25.41 24.53 -4.15
N GLU A 432 24.17 24.91 -4.21
CA GLU A 432 23.67 26.27 -4.25
C GLU A 432 22.70 26.47 -3.08
N VAL A 433 22.67 27.67 -2.51
CA VAL A 433 21.86 28.03 -1.34
C VAL A 433 20.95 29.17 -1.69
N ASP A 434 19.67 29.03 -1.38
CA ASP A 434 18.69 30.12 -1.42
C ASP A 434 17.87 30.17 -0.13
N THR A 435 17.18 31.27 0.10
CA THR A 435 16.32 31.46 1.28
C THR A 435 14.87 31.58 0.85
N ILE A 436 13.99 30.86 1.51
CA ILE A 436 12.54 31.00 1.28
C ILE A 436 12.11 32.39 1.72
N LYS A 437 11.55 33.16 0.79
CA LYS A 437 11.08 34.54 1.01
C LYS A 437 9.57 34.58 1.16
#